data_5fb2876bf29de44da3a576f2630b5c55
#
_entry.id   5fb2876bf29de44da3a576f2630b5c55
#
_cell.length_a   1.000
_cell.length_b   1.000
_cell.length_c   1.000
_cell.angle_alpha   90.00
_cell.angle_beta   90.00
_cell.angle_gamma   90.00
#
_symmetry.space_group_name_H-M   'P 1'
#
loop_
_entity.id
_entity.type
_entity.pdbx_description
1 polymer ?
#
loop_
_entity_poly.entity_id
_entity_poly.type
_entity_poly.pdbx_seq_one_letter_code
_entity_poly.pdbx_strand_id
1 'polypeptide(L)'
;MVIILCLYIVALWVVFSKFKLVRWGWLSGTVATLVGVFIFATFLALFNYLTPAGKVTVTGKVVEVTPNVTGQIVAIPVKPNLPVKSGDVLFQIDPAPFQYKVKQLQASLAAARQQVQILKSNYEQATANVAGLTAQQKFNTKRLADIQTLASEGANTEFKEQDTQVQYETTLAQLNAAKATQQSAKLSMDSEIGGVNTTVAQVQSQLENAEWELSQTTIRAPADGYVTVVALTVGDRALQARSAMSFVVENEITIVGMFSQNGFQTIKPGAAVDIVFDNDPGRIYHAKITAIPKGVGQGQIAVSGTLARTNALGGTSAFPAVISIPDEMNRDSLRLGMSGNATAFSEKAGVIGLLAAILVWISAYTAYL
;
A
#
# COMPACT_ATOMS: atom_id res chain seq x y z
N MET A 1 -5.80 -48.10 -3.78
CA MET A 1 -6.19 -48.84 -2.54
C MET A 1 -6.73 -50.23 -2.89
N VAL A 2 -7.77 -50.35 -3.72
CA VAL A 2 -8.38 -51.62 -4.11
C VAL A 2 -7.36 -52.58 -4.78
N ILE A 3 -6.47 -52.05 -5.64
CA ILE A 3 -5.46 -52.85 -6.35
C ILE A 3 -4.48 -53.53 -5.39
N ILE A 4 -4.01 -52.81 -4.36
CA ILE A 4 -3.09 -53.35 -3.34
C ILE A 4 -3.79 -54.41 -2.49
N LEU A 5 -5.05 -54.13 -2.13
CA LEU A 5 -5.87 -55.11 -1.44
C LEU A 5 -6.09 -56.38 -2.26
N CYS A 6 -6.38 -56.23 -3.58
CA CYS A 6 -6.51 -57.35 -4.50
C CYS A 6 -5.21 -58.11 -4.66
N LEU A 7 -4.07 -57.42 -4.82
CA LEU A 7 -2.75 -58.07 -4.88
C LEU A 7 -2.44 -58.82 -3.57
N TYR A 8 -2.76 -58.26 -2.44
CA TYR A 8 -2.58 -58.90 -1.13
C TYR A 8 -3.47 -60.14 -1.00
N ILE A 9 -4.76 -60.04 -1.37
CA ILE A 9 -5.71 -61.15 -1.37
C ILE A 9 -5.20 -62.27 -2.31
N VAL A 10 -4.72 -61.91 -3.49
CA VAL A 10 -4.15 -62.89 -4.44
C VAL A 10 -2.89 -63.54 -3.85
N ALA A 11 -2.00 -62.77 -3.22
CA ALA A 11 -0.82 -63.30 -2.54
C ALA A 11 -1.21 -64.29 -1.41
N LEU A 12 -2.20 -63.95 -0.58
CA LEU A 12 -2.74 -64.85 0.44
C LEU A 12 -3.34 -66.10 -0.18
N TRP A 13 -4.09 -65.99 -1.27
CA TRP A 13 -4.67 -67.13 -1.97
C TRP A 13 -3.56 -68.08 -2.51
N VAL A 14 -2.50 -67.50 -3.07
CA VAL A 14 -1.34 -68.25 -3.58
C VAL A 14 -0.63 -69.00 -2.42
N VAL A 15 -0.39 -68.35 -1.30
CA VAL A 15 0.30 -68.93 -0.12
C VAL A 15 -0.54 -70.00 0.54
N PHE A 16 -1.81 -69.78 0.76
CA PHE A 16 -2.68 -70.71 1.50
C PHE A 16 -3.32 -71.78 0.63
N SER A 17 -3.70 -71.46 -0.64
CA SER A 17 -4.43 -72.39 -1.49
C SER A 17 -3.53 -73.13 -2.45
N LYS A 18 -2.63 -72.41 -3.19
CA LYS A 18 -1.84 -72.97 -4.28
C LYS A 18 -0.57 -73.69 -3.75
N PHE A 19 0.19 -73.03 -2.89
CA PHE A 19 1.44 -73.59 -2.34
C PHE A 19 1.26 -74.34 -1.03
N LYS A 20 0.12 -74.18 -0.34
CA LYS A 20 -0.18 -74.81 0.98
C LYS A 20 0.97 -74.68 2.00
N LEU A 21 1.75 -73.60 1.92
CA LEU A 21 2.92 -73.35 2.77
C LEU A 21 2.55 -73.22 4.27
N VAL A 22 1.32 -72.73 4.55
CA VAL A 22 0.82 -72.57 5.91
C VAL A 22 -0.57 -73.19 6.01
N ARG A 23 -0.83 -73.98 7.04
CA ARG A 23 -2.17 -74.51 7.29
C ARG A 23 -3.11 -73.42 7.73
N TRP A 24 -4.31 -73.41 7.10
CA TRP A 24 -5.36 -72.44 7.49
C TRP A 24 -5.82 -72.72 8.93
N GLY A 25 -5.55 -71.87 9.84
CA GLY A 25 -5.97 -71.96 11.25
C GLY A 25 -6.25 -70.55 11.78
N TRP A 26 -6.88 -70.46 12.97
CA TRP A 26 -7.16 -69.14 13.54
C TRP A 26 -5.88 -68.30 13.69
N LEU A 27 -4.81 -68.88 14.18
CA LEU A 27 -3.55 -68.18 14.44
C LEU A 27 -2.91 -67.67 13.12
N SER A 28 -2.90 -68.48 12.08
CA SER A 28 -2.39 -68.05 10.75
C SER A 28 -3.28 -67.01 10.07
N GLY A 29 -4.59 -67.10 10.26
CA GLY A 29 -5.56 -66.08 9.78
C GLY A 29 -5.39 -64.73 10.48
N THR A 30 -5.23 -64.73 11.83
CA THR A 30 -5.01 -63.48 12.55
C THR A 30 -3.68 -62.81 12.20
N VAL A 31 -2.60 -63.62 12.05
CA VAL A 31 -1.29 -63.07 11.60
C VAL A 31 -1.39 -62.50 10.21
N ALA A 32 -2.03 -63.19 9.26
CA ALA A 32 -2.23 -62.68 7.91
C ALA A 32 -3.02 -61.37 7.88
N THR A 33 -4.08 -61.28 8.68
CA THR A 33 -4.87 -60.04 8.79
C THR A 33 -4.04 -58.90 9.37
N LEU A 34 -3.28 -59.12 10.44
CA LEU A 34 -2.41 -58.08 11.02
C LEU A 34 -1.32 -57.64 10.05
N VAL A 35 -0.70 -58.52 9.29
CA VAL A 35 0.27 -58.18 8.24
C VAL A 35 -0.39 -57.36 7.14
N GLY A 36 -1.59 -57.75 6.74
CA GLY A 36 -2.35 -56.98 5.74
C GLY A 36 -2.70 -55.56 6.20
N VAL A 37 -3.16 -55.43 7.42
CA VAL A 37 -3.43 -54.12 8.04
C VAL A 37 -2.17 -53.26 8.14
N PHE A 38 -1.05 -53.88 8.53
CA PHE A 38 0.25 -53.20 8.62
C PHE A 38 0.73 -52.70 7.25
N ILE A 39 0.69 -53.57 6.24
CA ILE A 39 1.04 -53.20 4.85
C ILE A 39 0.16 -52.06 4.34
N PHE A 40 -1.16 -52.18 4.55
CA PHE A 40 -2.12 -51.15 4.16
C PHE A 40 -1.90 -49.83 4.87
N ALA A 41 -1.68 -49.86 6.21
CA ALA A 41 -1.40 -48.65 6.98
C ALA A 41 -0.09 -47.97 6.56
N THR A 42 0.97 -48.77 6.33
CA THR A 42 2.26 -48.26 5.85
C THR A 42 2.13 -47.61 4.46
N PHE A 43 1.37 -48.26 3.56
CA PHE A 43 1.13 -47.73 2.25
C PHE A 43 0.30 -46.44 2.31
N LEU A 44 -0.73 -46.38 3.13
CA LEU A 44 -1.55 -45.17 3.32
C LEU A 44 -0.71 -44.02 3.88
N ALA A 45 0.14 -44.29 4.85
CA ALA A 45 1.05 -43.31 5.43
C ALA A 45 2.04 -42.79 4.37
N LEU A 46 2.62 -43.69 3.57
CA LEU A 46 3.57 -43.33 2.54
C LEU A 46 2.89 -42.56 1.39
N PHE A 47 1.66 -42.93 1.05
CA PHE A 47 0.84 -42.24 0.08
C PHE A 47 0.55 -40.78 0.48
N ASN A 48 0.05 -40.57 1.71
CA ASN A 48 -0.20 -39.22 2.24
C ASN A 48 1.10 -38.40 2.38
N TYR A 49 2.23 -39.06 2.64
CA TYR A 49 3.51 -38.39 2.80
C TYR A 49 4.13 -37.95 1.47
N LEU A 50 4.09 -38.80 0.41
CA LEU A 50 4.74 -38.54 -0.87
C LEU A 50 3.86 -37.84 -1.90
N THR A 51 2.53 -37.94 -1.76
CA THR A 51 1.55 -37.33 -2.66
C THR A 51 0.45 -36.61 -1.85
N PRO A 52 0.81 -35.56 -1.09
CA PRO A 52 -0.16 -34.84 -0.29
C PRO A 52 -1.24 -34.22 -1.17
N ALA A 53 -2.48 -34.47 -0.81
CA ALA A 53 -3.65 -33.86 -1.44
C ALA A 53 -4.22 -32.78 -0.54
N GLY A 54 -4.89 -31.80 -1.16
CA GLY A 54 -5.48 -30.69 -0.46
C GLY A 54 -6.52 -29.97 -1.29
N LYS A 55 -7.28 -29.10 -0.65
CA LYS A 55 -8.21 -28.23 -1.36
C LYS A 55 -7.46 -27.07 -2.00
N VAL A 56 -7.88 -26.70 -3.19
CA VAL A 56 -7.36 -25.54 -3.90
C VAL A 56 -8.44 -24.48 -3.99
N THR A 57 -8.02 -23.23 -3.93
CA THR A 57 -8.92 -22.07 -4.09
C THR A 57 -8.21 -21.00 -4.90
N VAL A 58 -8.94 -20.38 -5.82
CA VAL A 58 -8.47 -19.21 -6.57
C VAL A 58 -8.66 -17.99 -5.67
N THR A 59 -7.56 -17.30 -5.41
CA THR A 59 -7.52 -16.09 -4.59
C THR A 59 -6.93 -14.94 -5.40
N GLY A 60 -7.19 -13.72 -4.98
CA GLY A 60 -6.63 -12.53 -5.62
C GLY A 60 -6.59 -11.37 -4.65
N LYS A 61 -5.80 -10.37 -5.01
CA LYS A 61 -5.73 -9.15 -4.21
C LYS A 61 -6.94 -8.28 -4.51
N VAL A 62 -7.72 -8.06 -3.48
CA VAL A 62 -8.84 -7.12 -3.50
C VAL A 62 -8.42 -5.83 -2.80
N VAL A 63 -8.52 -4.72 -3.51
CA VAL A 63 -8.24 -3.38 -2.99
C VAL A 63 -9.55 -2.68 -2.70
N GLU A 64 -9.72 -2.23 -1.49
CA GLU A 64 -10.83 -1.35 -1.13
C GLU A 64 -10.53 0.08 -1.59
N VAL A 65 -11.32 0.57 -2.56
CA VAL A 65 -11.17 1.92 -3.08
C VAL A 65 -11.88 2.88 -2.13
N THR A 66 -11.08 3.64 -1.38
CA THR A 66 -11.55 4.67 -0.44
C THR A 66 -11.22 6.06 -0.97
N PRO A 67 -12.16 7.01 -0.97
CA PRO A 67 -11.87 8.39 -1.37
C PRO A 67 -11.03 9.12 -0.31
N ASN A 68 -10.13 9.97 -0.77
CA ASN A 68 -9.30 10.82 0.09
C ASN A 68 -10.02 12.11 0.51
N VAL A 69 -11.13 12.46 -0.15
CA VAL A 69 -11.94 13.64 0.14
C VAL A 69 -13.42 13.27 0.24
N THR A 70 -14.15 14.01 1.04
CA THR A 70 -15.59 13.81 1.23
C THR A 70 -16.38 14.75 0.31
N GLY A 71 -17.37 14.21 -0.41
CA GLY A 71 -18.24 15.01 -1.28
C GLY A 71 -19.33 14.18 -1.96
N GLN A 72 -20.21 14.85 -2.71
CA GLN A 72 -21.28 14.20 -3.46
C GLN A 72 -20.72 13.55 -4.73
N ILE A 73 -21.21 12.35 -5.05
CA ILE A 73 -20.83 11.65 -6.28
C ILE A 73 -21.65 12.19 -7.45
N VAL A 74 -20.96 12.62 -8.48
CA VAL A 74 -21.57 13.17 -9.72
C VAL A 74 -21.57 12.19 -10.88
N ALA A 75 -20.62 11.24 -10.90
CA ALA A 75 -20.52 10.25 -11.96
C ALA A 75 -19.84 8.96 -11.49
N ILE A 76 -20.29 7.81 -12.02
CA ILE A 76 -19.69 6.49 -11.85
C ILE A 76 -19.62 5.86 -13.25
N PRO A 77 -18.57 6.15 -14.05
CA PRO A 77 -18.45 5.64 -15.41
C PRO A 77 -18.13 4.15 -15.46
N VAL A 78 -17.50 3.59 -14.41
CA VAL A 78 -17.14 2.17 -14.35
C VAL A 78 -18.39 1.29 -14.16
N LYS A 79 -18.41 0.15 -14.85
CA LYS A 79 -19.44 -0.87 -14.68
C LYS A 79 -18.87 -2.08 -13.97
N PRO A 80 -19.61 -2.71 -13.04
CA PRO A 80 -19.16 -3.91 -12.35
C PRO A 80 -18.81 -5.05 -13.32
N ASN A 81 -17.76 -5.79 -12.97
CA ASN A 81 -17.29 -6.97 -13.70
C ASN A 81 -16.83 -6.72 -15.15
N LEU A 82 -16.56 -5.47 -15.53
CA LEU A 82 -15.89 -5.16 -16.78
C LEU A 82 -14.43 -4.81 -16.53
N PRO A 83 -13.53 -5.15 -17.47
CA PRO A 83 -12.11 -4.83 -17.35
C PRO A 83 -11.90 -3.31 -17.37
N VAL A 84 -11.04 -2.84 -16.47
CA VAL A 84 -10.66 -1.44 -16.27
C VAL A 84 -9.14 -1.37 -16.28
N LYS A 85 -8.58 -0.40 -17.00
CA LYS A 85 -7.13 -0.17 -17.04
C LYS A 85 -6.67 0.75 -15.93
N SER A 86 -5.42 0.62 -15.56
CA SER A 86 -4.76 1.54 -14.63
C SER A 86 -4.94 3.00 -15.08
N GLY A 87 -5.37 3.86 -14.17
CA GLY A 87 -5.64 5.27 -14.44
C GLY A 87 -7.05 5.60 -14.94
N ASP A 88 -7.86 4.62 -15.34
CA ASP A 88 -9.27 4.85 -15.72
C ASP A 88 -10.07 5.40 -14.54
N VAL A 89 -11.05 6.27 -14.84
CA VAL A 89 -11.88 6.89 -13.81
C VAL A 89 -12.90 5.89 -13.28
N LEU A 90 -12.83 5.61 -11.98
CA LEU A 90 -13.79 4.75 -11.28
C LEU A 90 -15.06 5.51 -10.90
N PHE A 91 -14.90 6.64 -10.23
CA PHE A 91 -15.99 7.56 -9.92
C PHE A 91 -15.48 8.97 -9.71
N GLN A 92 -16.37 9.93 -9.75
CA GLN A 92 -16.06 11.34 -9.60
C GLN A 92 -16.92 11.98 -8.51
N ILE A 93 -16.27 12.68 -7.62
CA ILE A 93 -16.87 13.55 -6.60
C ILE A 93 -17.05 14.94 -7.21
N ASP A 94 -18.08 15.69 -6.81
CA ASP A 94 -18.32 17.05 -7.26
C ASP A 94 -17.08 17.95 -7.05
N PRO A 95 -16.41 18.38 -8.11
CA PRO A 95 -15.20 19.19 -8.00
C PRO A 95 -15.49 20.66 -7.69
N ALA A 96 -16.74 21.15 -7.83
CA ALA A 96 -17.07 22.56 -7.77
C ALA A 96 -16.68 23.23 -6.43
N PRO A 97 -16.95 22.64 -5.25
CA PRO A 97 -16.54 23.23 -3.97
C PRO A 97 -15.00 23.35 -3.86
N PHE A 98 -14.28 22.36 -4.35
CA PHE A 98 -12.80 22.35 -4.34
C PHE A 98 -12.22 23.37 -5.32
N GLN A 99 -12.82 23.52 -6.51
CA GLN A 99 -12.44 24.57 -7.48
C GLN A 99 -12.64 25.97 -6.90
N TYR A 100 -13.73 26.22 -6.16
CA TYR A 100 -13.95 27.51 -5.50
C TYR A 100 -12.88 27.78 -4.46
N LYS A 101 -12.49 26.78 -3.65
CA LYS A 101 -11.41 26.91 -2.67
C LYS A 101 -10.07 27.23 -3.33
N VAL A 102 -9.73 26.55 -4.43
CA VAL A 102 -8.51 26.84 -5.21
C VAL A 102 -8.53 28.28 -5.74
N LYS A 103 -9.62 28.73 -6.34
CA LYS A 103 -9.75 30.12 -6.82
C LYS A 103 -9.63 31.15 -5.70
N GLN A 104 -10.23 30.89 -4.56
CA GLN A 104 -10.12 31.75 -3.37
C GLN A 104 -8.67 31.89 -2.93
N LEU A 105 -7.94 30.76 -2.82
CA LEU A 105 -6.54 30.76 -2.40
C LEU A 105 -5.61 31.37 -3.46
N GLN A 106 -5.91 31.23 -4.74
CA GLN A 106 -5.19 31.93 -5.82
C GLN A 106 -5.31 33.45 -5.66
N ALA A 107 -6.51 33.95 -5.38
CA ALA A 107 -6.73 35.37 -5.10
C ALA A 107 -5.97 35.82 -3.83
N SER A 108 -6.01 35.01 -2.77
CA SER A 108 -5.25 35.29 -1.54
C SER A 108 -3.73 35.30 -1.77
N LEU A 109 -3.22 34.42 -2.63
CA LEU A 109 -1.81 34.39 -3.01
C LEU A 109 -1.41 35.66 -3.77
N ALA A 110 -2.26 36.11 -4.70
CA ALA A 110 -2.03 37.37 -5.41
C ALA A 110 -1.97 38.57 -4.43
N ALA A 111 -2.90 38.63 -3.48
CA ALA A 111 -2.91 39.67 -2.44
C ALA A 111 -1.65 39.59 -1.55
N ALA A 112 -1.22 38.40 -1.13
CA ALA A 112 0.00 38.22 -0.34
C ALA A 112 1.26 38.67 -1.11
N ARG A 113 1.35 38.35 -2.40
CA ARG A 113 2.44 38.84 -3.27
C ARG A 113 2.45 40.36 -3.40
N GLN A 114 1.27 40.99 -3.51
CA GLN A 114 1.16 42.44 -3.55
C GLN A 114 1.58 43.05 -2.22
N GLN A 115 1.24 42.43 -1.09
CA GLN A 115 1.68 42.89 0.24
C GLN A 115 3.22 42.88 0.37
N VAL A 116 3.88 41.87 -0.16
CA VAL A 116 5.36 41.84 -0.19
C VAL A 116 5.93 42.99 -1.01
N GLN A 117 5.30 43.37 -2.14
CA GLN A 117 5.72 44.53 -2.91
C GLN A 117 5.56 45.86 -2.14
N ILE A 118 4.50 45.97 -1.36
CA ILE A 118 4.30 47.12 -0.47
C ILE A 118 5.39 47.19 0.62
N LEU A 119 5.74 46.06 1.24
CA LEU A 119 6.84 45.99 2.24
C LEU A 119 8.16 46.44 1.62
N LYS A 120 8.46 45.99 0.39
CA LYS A 120 9.65 46.41 -0.35
C LYS A 120 9.68 47.90 -0.61
N SER A 121 8.56 48.47 -1.08
CA SER A 121 8.44 49.92 -1.30
C SER A 121 8.60 50.72 -0.04
N ASN A 122 8.07 50.23 1.10
CA ASN A 122 8.25 50.87 2.42
C ASN A 122 9.72 50.86 2.85
N TYR A 123 10.44 49.78 2.63
CA TYR A 123 11.87 49.69 2.92
C TYR A 123 12.69 50.65 2.01
N GLU A 124 12.38 50.72 0.71
CA GLU A 124 13.00 51.64 -0.22
C GLU A 124 12.77 53.11 0.19
N GLN A 125 11.55 53.45 0.59
CA GLN A 125 11.22 54.77 1.10
C GLN A 125 11.99 55.12 2.40
N ALA A 126 12.05 54.19 3.35
CA ALA A 126 12.82 54.38 4.58
C ALA A 126 14.31 54.55 4.28
N THR A 127 14.84 53.80 3.31
CA THR A 127 16.22 53.90 2.86
C THR A 127 16.53 55.26 2.23
N ALA A 128 15.65 55.78 1.42
CA ALA A 128 15.79 57.13 0.84
C ALA A 128 15.76 58.23 1.90
N ASN A 129 14.88 58.08 2.91
CA ASN A 129 14.83 59.02 4.04
C ASN A 129 16.13 59.03 4.85
N VAL A 130 16.71 57.86 5.16
CA VAL A 130 18.01 57.74 5.84
C VAL A 130 19.10 58.39 4.97
N ALA A 131 19.11 58.21 3.65
CA ALA A 131 20.07 58.83 2.77
C ALA A 131 19.99 60.36 2.78
N GLY A 132 18.78 60.91 2.77
CA GLY A 132 18.52 62.35 2.85
C GLY A 132 19.03 62.94 4.17
N LEU A 133 18.65 62.31 5.33
CA LEU A 133 19.08 62.77 6.65
C LEU A 133 20.60 62.59 6.86
N THR A 134 21.22 61.58 6.27
CA THR A 134 22.67 61.37 6.28
C THR A 134 23.38 62.53 5.55
N ALA A 135 22.89 62.96 4.40
CA ALA A 135 23.42 64.09 3.68
C ALA A 135 23.30 65.40 4.48
N GLN A 136 22.13 65.59 5.12
CA GLN A 136 21.89 66.77 5.98
C GLN A 136 22.79 66.76 7.23
N GLN A 137 22.96 65.62 7.86
CA GLN A 137 23.87 65.45 9.02
C GLN A 137 25.30 65.77 8.62
N LYS A 138 25.75 65.23 7.46
CA LYS A 138 27.12 65.55 6.95
C LYS A 138 27.32 67.05 6.71
N PHE A 139 26.30 67.74 6.15
CA PHE A 139 26.29 69.19 5.99
C PHE A 139 26.38 69.92 7.34
N ASN A 140 25.55 69.55 8.30
CA ASN A 140 25.52 70.20 9.62
C ASN A 140 26.82 69.91 10.42
N THR A 141 27.45 68.71 10.27
CA THR A 141 28.75 68.39 10.87
C THR A 141 29.83 69.33 10.35
N LYS A 142 29.88 69.52 9.01
CA LYS A 142 30.86 70.46 8.42
C LYS A 142 30.62 71.89 8.88
N ARG A 143 29.34 72.34 8.87
CA ARG A 143 28.95 73.66 9.30
C ARG A 143 29.34 73.93 10.77
N LEU A 144 29.14 72.96 11.66
CA LEU A 144 29.51 73.06 13.07
C LEU A 144 31.04 73.22 13.21
N ALA A 145 31.81 72.40 12.48
CA ALA A 145 33.29 72.48 12.52
C ALA A 145 33.81 73.89 12.00
N ASP A 146 33.19 74.38 10.90
CA ASP A 146 33.54 75.69 10.37
C ASP A 146 33.24 76.84 11.40
N ILE A 147 32.06 76.77 12.05
CA ILE A 147 31.63 77.74 13.11
C ILE A 147 32.53 77.66 14.33
N GLN A 148 32.95 76.46 14.77
CA GLN A 148 33.84 76.28 15.92
C GLN A 148 35.22 76.87 15.62
N THR A 149 35.75 76.71 14.39
CA THR A 149 36.96 77.33 13.94
C THR A 149 36.89 78.87 14.00
N LEU A 150 35.82 79.47 13.45
CA LEU A 150 35.60 80.91 13.45
C LEU A 150 35.37 81.46 14.84
N ALA A 151 34.79 80.68 15.78
CA ALA A 151 34.64 81.07 17.18
C ALA A 151 35.98 81.14 17.92
N SER A 152 36.86 80.14 17.65
CA SER A 152 38.24 80.12 18.20
C SER A 152 39.12 81.30 17.72
N GLU A 153 38.83 81.86 16.54
CA GLU A 153 39.45 83.01 15.95
C GLU A 153 38.86 84.33 16.40
N GLY A 154 37.84 84.30 17.29
CA GLY A 154 37.14 85.46 17.79
C GLY A 154 36.17 86.13 16.78
N ALA A 155 35.90 85.49 15.68
CA ALA A 155 35.08 86.02 14.55
C ALA A 155 33.59 85.64 14.64
N ASN A 156 33.14 84.92 15.73
CA ASN A 156 31.76 84.46 15.84
C ASN A 156 31.25 84.54 17.24
N THR A 157 29.89 84.61 17.43
CA THR A 157 29.25 84.67 18.74
C THR A 157 28.94 83.32 19.31
N GLU A 158 29.10 83.14 20.62
CA GLU A 158 28.81 81.90 21.36
C GLU A 158 27.37 81.41 21.12
N PHE A 159 26.43 82.31 20.97
CA PHE A 159 25.04 82.01 20.63
C PHE A 159 24.87 81.25 19.32
N LYS A 160 25.67 81.61 18.31
CA LYS A 160 25.57 80.96 16.96
C LYS A 160 26.20 79.59 16.95
N GLU A 161 27.24 79.38 17.77
CA GLU A 161 27.77 78.04 17.99
C GLU A 161 26.76 77.11 18.65
N GLN A 162 26.12 77.57 19.73
CA GLN A 162 25.06 76.80 20.40
C GLN A 162 23.88 76.46 19.50
N ASP A 163 23.42 77.42 18.69
CA ASP A 163 22.33 77.16 17.71
C ASP A 163 22.72 76.11 16.68
N THR A 164 23.93 76.16 16.17
CA THR A 164 24.43 75.17 15.21
C THR A 164 24.63 73.80 15.83
N GLN A 165 25.06 73.75 17.13
CA GLN A 165 25.18 72.52 17.90
C GLN A 165 23.81 71.86 18.10
N VAL A 166 22.78 72.62 18.52
CA VAL A 166 21.41 72.10 18.67
C VAL A 166 20.88 71.60 17.34
N GLN A 167 21.17 72.28 16.24
CA GLN A 167 20.72 71.83 14.92
C GLN A 167 21.42 70.53 14.47
N TYR A 168 22.71 70.37 14.78
CA TYR A 168 23.44 69.11 14.56
C TYR A 168 22.85 67.97 15.41
N GLU A 169 22.63 68.19 16.71
CA GLU A 169 22.07 67.19 17.65
C GLU A 169 20.65 66.77 17.21
N THR A 170 19.82 67.73 16.82
CA THR A 170 18.46 67.46 16.31
C THR A 170 18.50 66.60 15.03
N THR A 171 19.40 66.94 14.12
CA THR A 171 19.55 66.15 12.86
C THR A 171 20.07 64.74 13.15
N LEU A 172 20.98 64.59 14.12
CA LEU A 172 21.51 63.30 14.55
C LEU A 172 20.40 62.43 15.19
N ALA A 173 19.56 63.03 16.04
CA ALA A 173 18.42 62.33 16.63
C ALA A 173 17.41 61.87 15.56
N GLN A 174 17.10 62.75 14.58
CA GLN A 174 16.24 62.40 13.42
C GLN A 174 16.84 61.28 12.58
N LEU A 175 18.15 61.32 12.31
CA LEU A 175 18.83 60.26 11.56
C LEU A 175 18.75 58.90 12.30
N ASN A 176 18.97 58.89 13.63
CA ASN A 176 18.86 57.69 14.42
C ASN A 176 17.44 57.11 14.43
N ALA A 177 16.42 57.96 14.54
CA ALA A 177 15.01 57.55 14.41
C ALA A 177 14.69 56.98 13.01
N ALA A 178 15.19 57.62 11.95
CA ALA A 178 15.04 57.12 10.58
C ALA A 178 15.73 55.78 10.35
N LYS A 179 16.94 55.57 10.92
CA LYS A 179 17.63 54.28 10.87
C LYS A 179 16.86 53.16 11.58
N ALA A 180 16.25 53.46 12.73
CA ALA A 180 15.40 52.52 13.45
C ALA A 180 14.17 52.15 12.61
N THR A 181 13.54 53.11 11.92
CA THR A 181 12.41 52.89 11.01
C THR A 181 12.84 52.03 9.83
N GLN A 182 14.01 52.31 9.22
CA GLN A 182 14.56 51.50 8.14
C GLN A 182 14.82 50.06 8.57
N GLN A 183 15.40 49.86 9.76
CA GLN A 183 15.63 48.53 10.30
C GLN A 183 14.35 47.78 10.56
N SER A 184 13.30 48.41 11.06
CA SER A 184 11.98 47.79 11.23
C SER A 184 11.35 47.38 9.88
N ALA A 185 11.43 48.28 8.90
CA ALA A 185 10.96 47.98 7.54
C ALA A 185 11.74 46.80 6.89
N LYS A 186 13.05 46.78 7.14
CA LYS A 186 13.91 45.69 6.67
C LYS A 186 13.52 44.34 7.31
N LEU A 187 13.34 44.27 8.61
CA LEU A 187 12.92 43.06 9.32
C LEU A 187 11.56 42.54 8.82
N SER A 188 10.63 43.47 8.53
CA SER A 188 9.32 43.10 7.97
C SER A 188 9.43 42.54 6.56
N MET A 189 10.38 43.04 5.75
CA MET A 189 10.63 42.54 4.39
C MET A 189 11.39 41.23 4.42
N ASP A 190 12.40 41.07 5.28
CA ASP A 190 13.31 39.93 5.38
C ASP A 190 12.68 38.71 6.10
N SER A 191 11.39 38.76 6.44
CA SER A 191 10.69 37.58 7.01
C SER A 191 10.47 36.53 5.91
N GLU A 192 11.46 35.66 5.73
CA GLU A 192 11.50 34.67 4.64
C GLU A 192 11.72 33.25 5.15
N ILE A 193 11.13 32.28 4.43
CA ILE A 193 11.43 30.85 4.53
C ILE A 193 11.83 30.36 3.15
N GLY A 194 13.08 29.86 3.00
CA GLY A 194 13.56 29.35 1.74
C GLY A 194 13.62 30.40 0.59
N GLY A 195 13.85 31.68 0.94
CA GLY A 195 13.90 32.78 -0.05
C GLY A 195 12.52 33.31 -0.45
N VAL A 196 11.44 32.88 0.22
CA VAL A 196 10.07 33.35 -0.03
C VAL A 196 9.50 33.95 1.27
N ASN A 197 8.84 35.12 1.16
CA ASN A 197 8.19 35.74 2.31
C ASN A 197 7.22 34.77 3.00
N THR A 198 7.26 34.73 4.32
CA THR A 198 6.50 33.76 5.16
C THR A 198 5.00 33.77 4.86
N THR A 199 4.40 34.94 4.63
CA THR A 199 2.98 35.06 4.28
C THR A 199 2.67 34.43 2.92
N VAL A 200 3.55 34.66 1.93
CA VAL A 200 3.41 34.07 0.59
C VAL A 200 3.59 32.56 0.68
N ALA A 201 4.62 32.08 1.40
CA ALA A 201 4.87 30.64 1.58
C ALA A 201 3.69 29.94 2.25
N GLN A 202 3.08 30.55 3.26
CA GLN A 202 1.91 30.00 3.94
C GLN A 202 0.71 29.85 3.00
N VAL A 203 0.37 30.89 2.25
CA VAL A 203 -0.76 30.85 1.32
C VAL A 203 -0.47 29.92 0.15
N GLN A 204 0.78 29.83 -0.31
CA GLN A 204 1.21 28.91 -1.35
C GLN A 204 0.99 27.46 -0.91
N SER A 205 1.41 27.10 0.31
CA SER A 205 1.19 25.73 0.84
C SER A 205 -0.30 25.40 1.02
N GLN A 206 -1.12 26.37 1.39
CA GLN A 206 -2.58 26.19 1.43
C GLN A 206 -3.17 25.96 0.04
N LEU A 207 -2.69 26.68 -0.97
CA LEU A 207 -3.12 26.49 -2.35
C LEU A 207 -2.74 25.11 -2.87
N GLU A 208 -1.50 24.68 -2.65
CA GLU A 208 -1.03 23.33 -3.05
C GLU A 208 -1.87 22.23 -2.42
N ASN A 209 -2.23 22.37 -1.13
CA ASN A 209 -3.13 21.43 -0.47
C ASN A 209 -4.53 21.43 -1.09
N ALA A 210 -5.09 22.58 -1.43
CA ALA A 210 -6.41 22.67 -2.08
C ALA A 210 -6.40 22.10 -3.50
N GLU A 211 -5.32 22.28 -4.26
CA GLU A 211 -5.11 21.68 -5.57
C GLU A 211 -4.98 20.15 -5.48
N TRP A 212 -4.26 19.65 -4.46
CA TRP A 212 -4.23 18.23 -4.18
C TRP A 212 -5.63 17.68 -3.84
N GLU A 213 -6.39 18.34 -2.94
CA GLU A 213 -7.77 17.95 -2.62
C GLU A 213 -8.65 17.92 -3.88
N LEU A 214 -8.52 18.90 -4.77
CA LEU A 214 -9.22 18.94 -6.05
C LEU A 214 -8.83 17.75 -6.95
N SER A 215 -7.56 17.41 -7.01
CA SER A 215 -7.11 16.23 -7.76
C SER A 215 -7.72 14.92 -7.25
N GLN A 216 -7.97 14.84 -5.92
CA GLN A 216 -8.55 13.68 -5.26
C GLN A 216 -10.07 13.54 -5.48
N THR A 217 -10.72 14.49 -6.15
CA THR A 217 -12.15 14.38 -6.51
C THR A 217 -12.39 13.37 -7.64
N THR A 218 -11.37 13.04 -8.43
CA THR A 218 -11.41 12.04 -9.49
C THR A 218 -10.67 10.79 -9.05
N ILE A 219 -11.42 9.76 -8.68
CA ILE A 219 -10.85 8.51 -8.21
C ILE A 219 -10.57 7.59 -9.39
N ARG A 220 -9.33 7.10 -9.46
CA ARG A 220 -8.83 6.30 -10.59
C ARG A 220 -8.43 4.90 -10.16
N ALA A 221 -8.44 3.96 -11.11
CA ALA A 221 -8.00 2.59 -10.92
C ALA A 221 -6.49 2.54 -10.61
N PRO A 222 -6.08 1.85 -9.53
CA PRO A 222 -4.67 1.75 -9.13
C PRO A 222 -3.85 0.81 -10.03
N ALA A 223 -4.51 -0.12 -10.71
CA ALA A 223 -3.90 -1.14 -11.57
C ALA A 223 -4.92 -1.61 -12.61
N ASP A 224 -4.50 -2.51 -13.51
CA ASP A 224 -5.43 -3.23 -14.39
C ASP A 224 -6.22 -4.25 -13.56
N GLY A 225 -7.53 -4.34 -13.83
CA GLY A 225 -8.42 -5.19 -13.06
C GLY A 225 -9.90 -4.91 -13.33
N TYR A 226 -10.75 -5.20 -12.36
CA TYR A 226 -12.19 -4.96 -12.46
C TYR A 226 -12.81 -4.65 -11.10
N VAL A 227 -13.91 -3.91 -11.12
CA VAL A 227 -14.71 -3.61 -9.93
C VAL A 227 -15.75 -4.70 -9.74
N THR A 228 -15.82 -5.28 -8.53
CA THR A 228 -16.83 -6.32 -8.22
C THR A 228 -18.06 -5.74 -7.55
N VAL A 229 -17.88 -4.86 -6.58
CA VAL A 229 -18.94 -4.24 -5.79
C VAL A 229 -18.81 -2.73 -5.88
N VAL A 230 -19.91 -2.07 -6.23
CA VAL A 230 -20.06 -0.61 -6.18
C VAL A 230 -21.06 -0.32 -5.08
N ALA A 231 -20.57 0.20 -3.95
CA ALA A 231 -21.41 0.46 -2.77
C ALA A 231 -22.10 1.83 -2.80
N LEU A 232 -21.82 2.65 -3.82
CA LEU A 232 -22.27 4.02 -3.95
C LEU A 232 -23.07 4.21 -5.25
N THR A 233 -24.01 5.15 -5.23
CA THR A 233 -24.76 5.61 -6.39
C THR A 233 -24.53 7.09 -6.66
N VAL A 234 -24.83 7.55 -7.88
CA VAL A 234 -24.80 8.98 -8.20
C VAL A 234 -25.79 9.72 -7.32
N GLY A 235 -25.34 10.78 -6.67
CA GLY A 235 -26.09 11.54 -5.67
C GLY A 235 -25.73 11.21 -4.23
N ASP A 236 -25.15 10.03 -3.97
CA ASP A 236 -24.66 9.67 -2.63
C ASP A 236 -23.46 10.54 -2.20
N ARG A 237 -23.20 10.54 -0.90
CA ARG A 237 -22.04 11.21 -0.34
C ARG A 237 -20.93 10.21 -0.07
N ALA A 238 -19.83 10.33 -0.81
CA ALA A 238 -18.60 9.63 -0.51
C ALA A 238 -17.97 10.20 0.78
N LEU A 239 -17.58 9.32 1.69
CA LEU A 239 -16.95 9.68 2.95
C LEU A 239 -15.50 9.21 2.96
N GLN A 240 -14.60 10.08 3.39
CA GLN A 240 -13.21 9.73 3.65
C GLN A 240 -13.14 8.54 4.62
N ALA A 241 -12.23 7.60 4.40
CA ALA A 241 -12.05 6.38 5.19
C ALA A 241 -13.20 5.34 5.13
N ARG A 242 -14.19 5.51 4.24
CA ARG A 242 -15.20 4.48 3.95
C ARG A 242 -15.01 3.93 2.55
N SER A 243 -14.91 2.61 2.45
CA SER A 243 -14.79 1.93 1.16
C SER A 243 -15.99 2.24 0.26
N ALA A 244 -15.69 2.70 -0.95
CA ALA A 244 -16.65 3.04 -1.99
C ALA A 244 -16.89 1.87 -2.96
N MET A 245 -15.83 1.12 -3.25
CA MET A 245 -15.82 0.02 -4.22
C MET A 245 -14.79 -1.04 -3.82
N SER A 246 -15.04 -2.29 -4.23
CA SER A 246 -14.07 -3.38 -4.16
C SER A 246 -13.47 -3.60 -5.55
N PHE A 247 -12.16 -3.42 -5.66
CA PHE A 247 -11.40 -3.55 -6.90
C PHE A 247 -10.50 -4.78 -6.84
N VAL A 248 -10.60 -5.65 -7.83
CA VAL A 248 -9.77 -6.85 -7.97
C VAL A 248 -8.65 -6.56 -8.95
N VAL A 249 -7.41 -6.77 -8.53
CA VAL A 249 -6.22 -6.61 -9.37
C VAL A 249 -6.02 -7.89 -10.18
N GLU A 250 -6.11 -7.79 -11.50
CA GLU A 250 -6.09 -8.95 -12.42
C GLU A 250 -4.76 -9.71 -12.38
N ASN A 251 -3.65 -9.00 -12.34
CA ASN A 251 -2.32 -9.61 -12.35
C ASN A 251 -1.92 -10.29 -11.02
N GLU A 252 -2.70 -10.11 -9.97
CA GLU A 252 -2.45 -10.69 -8.64
C GLU A 252 -3.43 -11.84 -8.31
N ILE A 253 -4.12 -12.40 -9.32
CA ILE A 253 -4.90 -13.63 -9.15
C ILE A 253 -3.94 -14.80 -9.06
N THR A 254 -4.08 -15.61 -8.02
CA THR A 254 -3.24 -16.75 -7.73
C THR A 254 -4.08 -17.95 -7.30
N ILE A 255 -3.53 -19.14 -7.52
CA ILE A 255 -4.13 -20.39 -7.05
C ILE A 255 -3.40 -20.83 -5.79
N VAL A 256 -4.13 -21.03 -4.71
CA VAL A 256 -3.57 -21.45 -3.42
C VAL A 256 -4.11 -22.83 -3.07
N GLY A 257 -3.22 -23.78 -2.89
CA GLY A 257 -3.53 -25.12 -2.40
C GLY A 257 -3.26 -25.24 -0.90
N MET A 258 -4.21 -25.81 -0.15
CA MET A 258 -4.07 -26.09 1.28
C MET A 258 -3.73 -27.55 1.49
N PHE A 259 -2.47 -27.87 1.67
CA PHE A 259 -1.99 -29.25 1.82
C PHE A 259 -1.85 -29.65 3.29
N SER A 260 -2.15 -30.92 3.58
CA SER A 260 -2.04 -31.44 4.95
C SER A 260 -0.60 -31.38 5.48
N GLN A 261 -0.45 -31.11 6.77
CA GLN A 261 0.85 -30.96 7.41
C GLN A 261 1.74 -32.20 7.25
N ASN A 262 1.16 -33.40 7.23
CA ASN A 262 1.90 -34.67 7.22
C ASN A 262 2.79 -34.85 5.97
N GLY A 263 2.34 -34.38 4.80
CA GLY A 263 3.10 -34.46 3.56
C GLY A 263 3.77 -33.15 3.13
N PHE A 264 3.50 -32.06 3.84
CA PHE A 264 3.92 -30.73 3.42
C PHE A 264 5.46 -30.59 3.32
N GLN A 265 6.21 -31.26 4.14
CA GLN A 265 7.68 -31.21 4.12
C GLN A 265 8.30 -31.81 2.85
N THR A 266 7.55 -32.63 2.11
CA THR A 266 8.02 -33.23 0.83
C THR A 266 7.74 -32.34 -0.36
N ILE A 267 6.93 -31.29 -0.18
CA ILE A 267 6.60 -30.32 -1.20
C ILE A 267 7.70 -29.26 -1.28
N LYS A 268 8.18 -29.00 -2.49
CA LYS A 268 9.19 -27.95 -2.75
C LYS A 268 8.70 -27.03 -3.87
N PRO A 269 9.17 -25.78 -3.94
CA PRO A 269 9.00 -24.95 -5.14
C PRO A 269 9.48 -25.71 -6.38
N GLY A 270 8.69 -25.70 -7.44
CA GLY A 270 8.91 -26.47 -8.67
C GLY A 270 8.24 -27.86 -8.70
N ALA A 271 7.70 -28.35 -7.58
CA ALA A 271 7.00 -29.64 -7.57
C ALA A 271 5.75 -29.61 -8.46
N ALA A 272 5.51 -30.70 -9.19
CA ALA A 272 4.33 -30.87 -10.02
C ALA A 272 3.06 -31.00 -9.17
N VAL A 273 1.97 -30.42 -9.65
CA VAL A 273 0.65 -30.47 -9.00
C VAL A 273 -0.41 -30.70 -10.07
N ASP A 274 -1.26 -31.67 -9.83
CA ASP A 274 -2.46 -31.88 -10.63
C ASP A 274 -3.65 -31.27 -9.91
N ILE A 275 -4.42 -30.46 -10.61
CA ILE A 275 -5.58 -29.74 -10.09
C ILE A 275 -6.84 -30.21 -10.82
N VAL A 276 -7.90 -30.46 -10.09
CA VAL A 276 -9.25 -30.68 -10.59
C VAL A 276 -10.15 -29.63 -9.96
N PHE A 277 -10.70 -28.74 -10.77
CA PHE A 277 -11.64 -27.72 -10.31
C PHE A 277 -13.06 -28.25 -10.29
N ASP A 278 -13.82 -27.87 -9.27
CA ASP A 278 -15.23 -28.30 -9.08
C ASP A 278 -16.16 -27.77 -10.20
N ASN A 279 -15.78 -26.67 -10.85
CA ASN A 279 -16.56 -26.07 -11.95
C ASN A 279 -16.21 -26.63 -13.34
N ASP A 280 -15.14 -27.43 -13.46
CA ASP A 280 -14.74 -28.09 -14.72
C ASP A 280 -14.36 -29.55 -14.44
N PRO A 281 -15.36 -30.38 -14.01
CA PRO A 281 -15.13 -31.77 -13.68
C PRO A 281 -14.73 -32.56 -14.91
N GLY A 282 -13.91 -33.61 -14.73
CA GLY A 282 -13.37 -34.44 -15.82
C GLY A 282 -12.10 -33.89 -16.42
N ARG A 283 -11.67 -32.69 -16.14
CA ARG A 283 -10.43 -32.10 -16.63
C ARG A 283 -9.38 -31.97 -15.52
N ILE A 284 -8.17 -32.42 -15.84
CA ILE A 284 -7.01 -32.31 -14.97
C ILE A 284 -6.11 -31.21 -15.53
N TYR A 285 -5.78 -30.26 -14.67
CA TYR A 285 -4.88 -29.15 -14.99
C TYR A 285 -3.51 -29.40 -14.36
N HIS A 286 -2.47 -29.37 -15.19
CA HIS A 286 -1.09 -29.55 -14.74
C HIS A 286 -0.47 -28.22 -14.38
N ALA A 287 0.04 -28.11 -13.17
CA ALA A 287 0.63 -26.90 -12.60
C ALA A 287 1.90 -27.22 -11.80
N LYS A 288 2.54 -26.17 -11.29
CA LYS A 288 3.72 -26.29 -10.43
C LYS A 288 3.56 -25.41 -9.19
N ILE A 289 4.15 -25.83 -8.08
CA ILE A 289 4.26 -25.00 -6.91
C ILE A 289 5.27 -23.88 -7.17
N THR A 290 4.83 -22.63 -7.07
CA THR A 290 5.67 -21.44 -7.28
C THR A 290 6.34 -21.01 -5.98
N ALA A 291 5.57 -20.98 -4.90
CA ALA A 291 6.07 -20.51 -3.62
C ALA A 291 5.36 -21.22 -2.45
N ILE A 292 6.08 -21.31 -1.35
CA ILE A 292 5.56 -21.84 -0.08
C ILE A 292 5.70 -20.74 0.97
N PRO A 293 4.59 -20.16 1.45
CA PRO A 293 4.62 -19.18 2.52
C PRO A 293 5.23 -19.76 3.81
N LYS A 294 6.07 -18.99 4.49
CA LYS A 294 6.76 -19.42 5.72
C LYS A 294 5.86 -19.46 6.95
N GLY A 295 4.63 -18.95 6.86
CA GLY A 295 3.69 -18.89 7.98
C GLY A 295 2.25 -18.71 7.54
N VAL A 296 1.34 -18.98 8.45
CA VAL A 296 -0.11 -18.79 8.30
C VAL A 296 -0.63 -17.91 9.43
N GLY A 297 -1.76 -17.23 9.20
CA GLY A 297 -2.34 -16.31 10.18
C GLY A 297 -2.62 -16.94 11.55
N GLN A 298 -2.95 -18.23 11.60
CA GLN A 298 -3.14 -18.96 12.86
C GLN A 298 -1.84 -19.10 13.68
N GLY A 299 -0.66 -18.94 13.09
CA GLY A 299 0.63 -18.91 13.77
C GLY A 299 1.03 -17.50 14.25
N GLN A 300 0.21 -16.48 14.04
CA GLN A 300 0.47 -15.14 14.50
C GLN A 300 0.16 -14.97 16.00
N ILE A 301 1.13 -14.46 16.75
CA ILE A 301 0.89 -13.96 18.10
C ILE A 301 0.46 -12.51 17.98
N ALA A 302 -0.78 -12.20 18.37
CA ALA A 302 -1.25 -10.82 18.38
C ALA A 302 -0.43 -9.98 19.37
N VAL A 303 0.17 -8.89 18.89
CA VAL A 303 0.89 -7.94 19.75
C VAL A 303 -0.16 -7.04 20.43
N SER A 304 -0.63 -7.50 21.61
CA SER A 304 -1.71 -6.82 22.35
C SER A 304 -1.26 -6.24 23.71
N GLY A 305 0.05 -6.26 24.01
CA GLY A 305 0.56 -5.84 25.32
C GLY A 305 0.17 -6.76 26.49
N THR A 306 -0.54 -7.87 26.23
CA THR A 306 -0.92 -8.90 27.22
C THR A 306 -0.23 -10.21 26.89
N LEU A 307 -0.02 -11.07 27.88
CA LEU A 307 0.54 -12.39 27.68
C LEU A 307 -0.36 -13.24 26.77
N ALA A 308 0.26 -13.96 25.82
CA ALA A 308 -0.45 -14.86 24.93
C ALA A 308 -1.15 -15.97 25.74
N ARG A 309 -2.45 -16.15 25.49
CA ARG A 309 -3.21 -17.24 26.11
C ARG A 309 -2.95 -18.53 25.37
N THR A 310 -2.86 -19.64 26.06
CA THR A 310 -2.62 -20.98 25.46
C THR A 310 -3.69 -21.41 24.45
N ASN A 311 -4.93 -20.93 24.60
CA ASN A 311 -6.01 -21.17 23.62
C ASN A 311 -5.89 -20.32 22.34
N ALA A 312 -5.04 -19.28 22.32
CA ALA A 312 -4.72 -18.49 21.13
C ALA A 312 -3.57 -19.10 20.31
N LEU A 313 -2.87 -20.09 20.84
CA LEU A 313 -1.83 -20.87 20.17
C LEU A 313 -2.46 -22.05 19.42
N GLY A 314 -3.34 -21.77 18.47
CA GLY A 314 -3.94 -22.77 17.61
C GLY A 314 -2.95 -23.22 16.52
N GLY A 315 -2.78 -24.55 16.37
CA GLY A 315 -2.09 -25.11 15.21
C GLY A 315 -3.04 -25.23 14.01
N THR A 316 -2.50 -25.15 12.80
CA THR A 316 -3.25 -25.49 11.58
C THR A 316 -2.96 -26.93 11.17
N SER A 317 -3.96 -27.63 10.66
CA SER A 317 -3.80 -28.97 10.08
C SER A 317 -3.29 -28.94 8.63
N ALA A 318 -3.29 -27.77 7.98
CA ALA A 318 -2.90 -27.59 6.59
C ALA A 318 -2.09 -26.32 6.40
N PHE A 319 -1.15 -26.36 5.47
CA PHE A 319 -0.32 -25.22 5.06
C PHE A 319 -0.61 -24.80 3.62
N PRO A 320 -0.59 -23.49 3.32
CA PRO A 320 -0.78 -22.99 1.97
C PRO A 320 0.46 -23.19 1.11
N ALA A 321 0.25 -23.50 -0.16
CA ALA A 321 1.27 -23.39 -1.21
C ALA A 321 0.67 -22.64 -2.39
N VAL A 322 1.44 -21.73 -2.96
CA VAL A 322 1.06 -20.97 -4.15
C VAL A 322 1.37 -21.83 -5.37
N ILE A 323 0.38 -22.01 -6.22
CA ILE A 323 0.45 -22.84 -7.42
C ILE A 323 0.41 -21.92 -8.64
N SER A 324 1.21 -22.20 -9.66
CA SER A 324 1.18 -21.49 -10.93
C SER A 324 -0.18 -21.67 -11.62
N ILE A 325 -0.62 -20.66 -12.34
CA ILE A 325 -1.77 -20.82 -13.22
C ILE A 325 -1.36 -21.82 -14.34
N PRO A 326 -2.14 -22.89 -14.58
CA PRO A 326 -1.85 -23.85 -15.65
C PRO A 326 -1.83 -23.16 -17.02
N ASP A 327 -0.86 -23.49 -17.87
CA ASP A 327 -0.73 -22.90 -19.21
C ASP A 327 -1.94 -23.19 -20.12
N GLU A 328 -2.65 -24.29 -19.84
CA GLU A 328 -3.85 -24.74 -20.56
C GLU A 328 -5.12 -23.97 -20.15
N MET A 329 -5.06 -23.18 -19.09
CA MET A 329 -6.22 -22.47 -18.54
C MET A 329 -6.23 -21.01 -19.00
N ASN A 330 -7.35 -20.59 -19.60
CA ASN A 330 -7.54 -19.18 -19.91
C ASN A 330 -7.70 -18.39 -18.61
N ARG A 331 -6.90 -17.33 -18.40
CA ARG A 331 -6.98 -16.46 -17.23
C ARG A 331 -8.36 -15.83 -17.06
N ASP A 332 -9.05 -15.52 -18.14
CA ASP A 332 -10.40 -14.94 -18.12
C ASP A 332 -11.47 -15.89 -17.55
N SER A 333 -11.18 -17.20 -17.50
CA SER A 333 -12.08 -18.19 -16.89
C SER A 333 -11.89 -18.33 -15.38
N LEU A 334 -10.78 -17.81 -14.84
CA LEU A 334 -10.50 -17.83 -13.40
C LEU A 334 -11.39 -16.82 -12.67
N ARG A 335 -12.17 -17.32 -11.72
CA ARG A 335 -12.98 -16.49 -10.84
C ARG A 335 -12.51 -16.64 -9.40
N LEU A 336 -12.44 -15.53 -8.69
CA LEU A 336 -12.13 -15.56 -7.26
C LEU A 336 -13.13 -16.45 -6.53
N GLY A 337 -12.61 -17.31 -5.64
CA GLY A 337 -13.45 -18.26 -4.90
C GLY A 337 -13.69 -19.58 -5.62
N MET A 338 -13.25 -19.78 -6.86
CA MET A 338 -13.25 -21.12 -7.48
C MET A 338 -12.50 -22.09 -6.57
N SER A 339 -13.11 -23.26 -6.36
CA SER A 339 -12.57 -24.33 -5.53
C SER A 339 -12.32 -25.60 -6.34
N GLY A 340 -11.53 -26.48 -5.75
CA GLY A 340 -11.21 -27.76 -6.33
C GLY A 340 -10.29 -28.57 -5.41
N ASN A 341 -9.74 -29.63 -5.96
CA ASN A 341 -8.77 -30.48 -5.28
C ASN A 341 -7.43 -30.45 -6.02
N ALA A 342 -6.35 -30.46 -5.28
CA ALA A 342 -5.00 -30.53 -5.82
C ALA A 342 -4.22 -31.66 -5.18
N THR A 343 -3.41 -32.34 -5.96
CA THR A 343 -2.47 -33.35 -5.48
C THR A 343 -1.07 -32.93 -5.91
N ALA A 344 -0.18 -32.74 -4.92
CA ALA A 344 1.22 -32.42 -5.16
C ALA A 344 2.05 -33.68 -5.21
N PHE A 345 3.00 -33.74 -6.16
CA PHE A 345 3.88 -34.89 -6.35
C PHE A 345 5.28 -34.56 -5.84
N SER A 346 5.74 -35.32 -4.84
CA SER A 346 7.13 -35.24 -4.41
C SER A 346 8.06 -35.79 -5.49
N GLU A 347 9.27 -35.26 -5.61
CA GLU A 347 10.32 -35.79 -6.49
C GLU A 347 10.62 -37.29 -6.24
N LYS A 348 10.33 -37.78 -5.02
CA LYS A 348 10.53 -39.19 -4.61
C LYS A 348 9.27 -40.05 -4.74
N ALA A 349 8.21 -39.55 -5.36
CA ALA A 349 6.93 -40.26 -5.42
C ALA A 349 6.97 -41.58 -6.21
N GLY A 350 7.81 -41.69 -7.26
CA GLY A 350 8.01 -42.91 -8.00
C GLY A 350 6.70 -43.63 -8.37
N VAL A 351 6.60 -44.95 -8.05
CA VAL A 351 5.40 -45.76 -8.31
C VAL A 351 4.16 -45.23 -7.57
N ILE A 352 4.34 -44.68 -6.40
CA ILE A 352 3.24 -44.09 -5.63
C ILE A 352 2.65 -42.87 -6.32
N GLY A 353 3.48 -42.07 -7.00
CA GLY A 353 3.03 -40.92 -7.81
C GLY A 353 2.13 -41.40 -8.98
N LEU A 354 2.47 -42.49 -9.62
CA LEU A 354 1.66 -43.06 -10.72
C LEU A 354 0.28 -43.50 -10.21
N LEU A 355 0.22 -44.14 -9.04
CA LEU A 355 -1.06 -44.51 -8.41
C LEU A 355 -1.85 -43.27 -7.96
N ALA A 356 -1.19 -42.21 -7.49
CA ALA A 356 -1.83 -40.96 -7.16
C ALA A 356 -2.44 -40.27 -8.43
N ALA A 357 -1.74 -40.28 -9.55
CA ALA A 357 -2.26 -39.76 -10.82
C ALA A 357 -3.52 -40.50 -11.26
N ILE A 358 -3.56 -41.84 -11.13
CA ILE A 358 -4.78 -42.61 -11.39
C ILE A 358 -5.93 -42.20 -10.47
N LEU A 359 -5.64 -41.96 -9.18
CA LEU A 359 -6.68 -41.52 -8.24
C LEU A 359 -7.17 -40.10 -8.56
N VAL A 360 -6.27 -39.18 -8.97
CA VAL A 360 -6.66 -37.85 -9.46
C VAL A 360 -7.57 -37.99 -10.69
N TRP A 361 -7.23 -38.88 -11.61
CA TRP A 361 -8.08 -39.14 -12.77
C TRP A 361 -9.46 -39.65 -12.38
N ILE A 362 -9.55 -40.61 -11.47
CA ILE A 362 -10.83 -41.08 -10.91
C ILE A 362 -11.58 -39.93 -10.21
N SER A 363 -10.87 -39.11 -9.39
CA SER A 363 -11.50 -38.00 -8.69
C SER A 363 -12.05 -36.92 -9.63
N ALA A 364 -11.40 -36.71 -10.77
CA ALA A 364 -11.89 -35.80 -11.81
C ALA A 364 -13.28 -36.18 -12.32
N TYR A 365 -13.50 -37.49 -12.51
CA TYR A 365 -14.81 -38.01 -12.96
C TYR A 365 -15.84 -38.10 -11.83
N THR A 366 -15.42 -38.35 -10.59
CA THR A 366 -16.33 -38.38 -9.45
C THR A 366 -16.77 -36.96 -9.01
N ALA A 367 -16.10 -35.91 -9.47
CA ALA A 367 -16.52 -34.53 -9.27
C ALA A 367 -17.83 -34.16 -10.02
N TYR A 368 -18.33 -35.06 -10.88
CA TYR A 368 -19.67 -34.94 -11.48
C TYR A 368 -20.81 -35.37 -10.55
N LEU A 369 -20.50 -36.08 -9.45
CA LEU A 369 -21.45 -36.59 -8.46
C LEU A 369 -21.54 -35.69 -7.24
#